data_592420caeec71511b290e1a54b4fd0c2
#
_entry.id   592420caeec71511b290e1a54b4fd0c2
#
_cell.length_a   1.000
_cell.length_b   1.000
_cell.length_c   1.000
_cell.angle_alpha   90.00
_cell.angle_beta   90.00
_cell.angle_gamma   90.00
#
_symmetry.space_group_name_H-M   'P 1'
#
loop_
_entity.id
_entity.type
_entity.pdbx_description
1 polymer ?
#
loop_
_entity_poly.entity_id
_entity_poly.type
_entity_poly.pdbx_seq_one_letter_code
_entity_poly.pdbx_strand_id
1 'polypeptide(L)'
;MEEKFLAGGGYTFRSITKSTLKGLGFKDEEIELKVSKLSGGQKTKLMLAKMLLSKANLLLLDEPTNNLDIDAIEWLENFLINYKGSFIVISHDRYFLDKVTNETFELENKRLSSYTGNYSKYLELKAERNKTLSRKYESDQKEIARIEGIIEQQKTWSQERNYKIIKSKQKVIDRIQDSMIKPDEEMEKMRFHFEAIAGGNREVLFVKNLQKSFGERLLFKNVSLEVLKKERVFIIGPNGCGKTTLLKILHNKLAQDSGSFEIGSNMKVAFYSQTQEEFIENKSILNFVWEKHTELNQTEVRKALASFLFKGEDVNKNILELSGGEKARLALLLMMLTKSNFLILDEPTNHLDIYAREALENALSDYDGTLLIVSHDRYFINKLATKIYRLEKDGAVEYKGNYDYYISKYVPNEVANVKSESQNKIAYKEKKAVEAQERKRKNRIIKVEEEISNIEERIKSYEEEMQKEENVTNYEKALEFTEKINGLNANLEALYEEWEELNKTE
;
A
#
# COMPACT_ATOMS: atom_id res chain seq x y z
N MET A 1 -37.47 33.23 -9.89
CA MET A 1 -36.04 33.45 -10.13
C MET A 1 -35.23 33.06 -8.89
N GLU A 2 -35.66 33.46 -7.70
CA GLU A 2 -35.03 33.19 -6.40
C GLU A 2 -34.98 31.70 -6.04
N GLU A 3 -36.05 30.95 -6.31
CA GLU A 3 -36.07 29.48 -6.09
C GLU A 3 -35.05 28.73 -6.97
N LYS A 4 -34.87 29.14 -8.23
CA LYS A 4 -33.82 28.56 -9.10
C LYS A 4 -32.42 28.94 -8.65
N PHE A 5 -32.23 30.12 -8.07
CA PHE A 5 -30.99 30.57 -7.50
C PHE A 5 -30.65 29.81 -6.20
N LEU A 6 -31.65 29.61 -5.33
CA LEU A 6 -31.54 28.80 -4.13
C LEU A 6 -31.24 27.31 -4.44
N ALA A 7 -32.03 26.72 -5.37
CA ALA A 7 -31.84 25.34 -5.80
C ALA A 7 -30.45 25.11 -6.46
N GLY A 8 -29.93 26.14 -7.15
CA GLY A 8 -28.58 26.15 -7.72
C GLY A 8 -27.45 26.32 -6.71
N GLY A 9 -27.77 26.59 -5.44
CA GLY A 9 -26.76 26.85 -4.38
C GLY A 9 -26.17 28.25 -4.45
N GLY A 10 -26.93 29.25 -4.95
CA GLY A 10 -26.45 30.61 -5.22
C GLY A 10 -25.82 31.33 -4.02
N TYR A 11 -26.27 31.08 -2.81
CA TYR A 11 -25.67 31.64 -1.59
C TYR A 11 -24.46 30.85 -1.07
N THR A 12 -24.34 29.55 -1.41
CA THR A 12 -23.33 28.63 -0.83
C THR A 12 -22.17 28.37 -1.78
N PHE A 13 -22.27 28.67 -3.09
CA PHE A 13 -21.27 28.28 -4.08
C PHE A 13 -19.87 28.80 -3.75
N ARG A 14 -19.72 30.04 -3.28
CA ARG A 14 -18.43 30.64 -2.92
C ARG A 14 -17.79 29.92 -1.74
N SER A 15 -18.58 29.62 -0.70
CA SER A 15 -18.12 28.90 0.48
C SER A 15 -17.70 27.46 0.14
N ILE A 16 -18.52 26.76 -0.65
CA ILE A 16 -18.24 25.40 -1.11
C ILE A 16 -16.96 25.38 -1.98
N THR A 17 -16.85 26.32 -2.95
CA THR A 17 -15.65 26.43 -3.79
C THR A 17 -14.40 26.68 -2.95
N LYS A 18 -14.44 27.62 -2.00
CA LYS A 18 -13.32 27.93 -1.13
C LYS A 18 -12.96 26.74 -0.24
N SER A 19 -13.94 26.04 0.31
CA SER A 19 -13.73 24.84 1.12
C SER A 19 -13.09 23.70 0.31
N THR A 20 -13.57 23.47 -0.93
CA THR A 20 -13.00 22.45 -1.83
C THR A 20 -11.54 22.78 -2.19
N LEU A 21 -11.23 24.04 -2.52
CA LEU A 21 -9.88 24.45 -2.82
C LEU A 21 -8.94 24.31 -1.62
N LYS A 22 -9.39 24.70 -0.42
CA LYS A 22 -8.64 24.49 0.83
C LYS A 22 -8.42 23.01 1.10
N GLY A 23 -9.42 22.18 0.95
CA GLY A 23 -9.31 20.73 1.10
C GLY A 23 -8.29 20.11 0.15
N LEU A 24 -8.14 20.65 -1.05
CA LEU A 24 -7.09 20.24 -2.01
C LEU A 24 -5.72 20.91 -1.74
N GLY A 25 -5.57 21.63 -0.63
CA GLY A 25 -4.32 22.20 -0.17
C GLY A 25 -3.96 23.57 -0.74
N PHE A 26 -4.94 24.33 -1.29
CA PHE A 26 -4.73 25.74 -1.64
C PHE A 26 -4.75 26.62 -0.39
N LYS A 27 -3.82 27.57 -0.31
CA LYS A 27 -3.79 28.62 0.72
C LYS A 27 -4.68 29.78 0.33
N ASP A 28 -5.16 30.55 1.30
CA ASP A 28 -6.01 31.73 1.02
C ASP A 28 -5.36 32.70 0.03
N GLU A 29 -4.04 32.91 0.12
CA GLU A 29 -3.27 33.76 -0.79
C GLU A 29 -3.22 33.22 -2.23
N GLU A 30 -3.25 31.90 -2.39
CA GLU A 30 -3.20 31.22 -3.69
C GLU A 30 -4.55 31.22 -4.42
N ILE A 31 -5.66 31.28 -3.67
CA ILE A 31 -7.02 31.31 -4.22
C ILE A 31 -7.27 32.59 -5.02
N GLU A 32 -6.63 33.69 -4.65
CA GLU A 32 -6.78 34.99 -5.32
C GLU A 32 -5.80 35.17 -6.51
N LEU A 33 -4.91 34.20 -6.76
CA LEU A 33 -3.95 34.28 -7.85
C LEU A 33 -4.59 34.03 -9.20
N LYS A 34 -4.06 34.71 -10.24
CA LYS A 34 -4.43 34.38 -11.63
C LYS A 34 -3.96 32.97 -11.98
N VAL A 35 -4.79 32.21 -12.69
CA VAL A 35 -4.52 30.81 -13.09
C VAL A 35 -3.18 30.68 -13.86
N SER A 36 -2.78 31.69 -14.60
CA SER A 36 -1.49 31.72 -15.33
C SER A 36 -0.27 31.66 -14.40
N LYS A 37 -0.39 32.13 -13.15
CA LYS A 37 0.69 32.14 -12.14
C LYS A 37 0.76 30.83 -11.33
N LEU A 38 -0.20 29.93 -11.48
CA LEU A 38 -0.22 28.66 -10.78
C LEU A 38 0.80 27.69 -11.38
N SER A 39 1.43 26.90 -10.53
CA SER A 39 2.32 25.79 -10.93
C SER A 39 1.52 24.69 -11.64
N GLY A 40 2.21 23.77 -12.34
CA GLY A 40 1.59 22.62 -13.00
C GLY A 40 0.72 21.79 -12.04
N GLY A 41 1.26 21.42 -10.88
CA GLY A 41 0.52 20.68 -9.85
C GLY A 41 -0.69 21.44 -9.27
N GLN A 42 -0.57 22.77 -9.09
CA GLN A 42 -1.69 23.59 -8.66
C GLN A 42 -2.79 23.68 -9.75
N LYS A 43 -2.41 23.73 -11.02
CA LYS A 43 -3.40 23.67 -12.13
C LYS A 43 -4.14 22.35 -12.15
N THR A 44 -3.44 21.22 -11.94
CA THR A 44 -4.08 19.90 -11.84
C THR A 44 -5.07 19.83 -10.66
N LYS A 45 -4.69 20.32 -9.49
CA LYS A 45 -5.59 20.42 -8.32
C LYS A 45 -6.80 21.30 -8.58
N LEU A 46 -6.63 22.42 -9.30
CA LEU A 46 -7.73 23.32 -9.68
C LEU A 46 -8.70 22.65 -10.66
N MET A 47 -8.18 21.89 -11.63
CA MET A 47 -9.02 21.10 -12.55
C MET A 47 -9.81 20.02 -11.82
N LEU A 48 -9.18 19.33 -10.87
CA LEU A 48 -9.86 18.38 -9.99
C LEU A 48 -10.98 19.07 -9.20
N ALA A 49 -10.70 20.21 -8.55
CA ALA A 49 -11.72 20.99 -7.83
C ALA A 49 -12.90 21.34 -8.72
N LYS A 50 -12.65 21.84 -9.94
CA LYS A 50 -13.69 22.18 -10.92
C LYS A 50 -14.55 20.97 -11.27
N MET A 51 -13.94 19.80 -11.46
CA MET A 51 -14.66 18.57 -11.78
C MET A 51 -15.51 18.11 -10.59
N LEU A 52 -14.97 18.08 -9.38
CA LEU A 52 -15.71 17.69 -8.17
C LEU A 52 -16.91 18.59 -7.89
N LEU A 53 -16.80 19.89 -8.21
CA LEU A 53 -17.88 20.87 -8.05
C LEU A 53 -18.94 20.83 -9.17
N SER A 54 -18.71 20.07 -10.24
CA SER A 54 -19.63 20.02 -11.41
C SER A 54 -20.98 19.36 -11.12
N LYS A 55 -21.14 18.69 -9.96
CA LYS A 55 -22.35 17.92 -9.58
C LYS A 55 -22.75 16.89 -10.66
N ALA A 56 -21.76 16.28 -11.33
CA ALA A 56 -21.99 15.26 -12.35
C ALA A 56 -22.59 13.99 -11.72
N ASN A 57 -23.42 13.27 -12.45
CA ASN A 57 -23.96 11.99 -11.98
C ASN A 57 -22.88 10.87 -11.99
N LEU A 58 -21.88 11.01 -12.85
CA LEU A 58 -20.74 10.09 -12.97
C LEU A 58 -19.44 10.88 -13.07
N LEU A 59 -18.47 10.57 -12.20
CA LEU A 59 -17.10 11.07 -12.26
C LEU A 59 -16.17 10.00 -12.83
N LEU A 60 -15.30 10.40 -13.75
CA LEU A 60 -14.19 9.58 -14.24
C LEU A 60 -12.89 10.21 -13.76
N LEU A 61 -12.18 9.49 -12.92
CA LEU A 61 -10.98 9.95 -12.22
C LEU A 61 -9.79 9.09 -12.67
N ASP A 62 -8.81 9.71 -13.32
CA ASP A 62 -7.58 9.05 -13.73
C ASP A 62 -6.44 9.57 -12.86
N GLU A 63 -5.86 8.68 -12.02
CA GLU A 63 -4.80 8.96 -11.06
C GLU A 63 -5.03 10.25 -10.24
N PRO A 64 -6.19 10.42 -9.57
CA PRO A 64 -6.54 11.68 -8.89
C PRO A 64 -5.66 11.99 -7.67
N THR A 65 -4.96 10.99 -7.13
CA THR A 65 -4.04 11.13 -5.99
C THR A 65 -2.67 11.66 -6.39
N ASN A 66 -2.33 11.64 -7.68
CA ASN A 66 -1.05 12.17 -8.16
C ASN A 66 -0.93 13.68 -7.87
N ASN A 67 0.22 14.09 -7.36
CA ASN A 67 0.54 15.46 -6.95
C ASN A 67 -0.29 15.99 -5.75
N LEU A 68 -1.08 15.16 -5.08
CA LEU A 68 -1.70 15.49 -3.81
C LEU A 68 -0.77 15.12 -2.65
N ASP A 69 -0.81 15.91 -1.59
CA ASP A 69 -0.22 15.51 -0.32
C ASP A 69 -1.23 14.68 0.50
N ILE A 70 -0.76 14.08 1.57
CA ILE A 70 -1.55 13.17 2.40
C ILE A 70 -2.85 13.85 2.89
N ASP A 71 -2.76 15.11 3.32
CA ASP A 71 -3.91 15.86 3.84
C ASP A 71 -4.98 16.08 2.75
N ALA A 72 -4.55 16.39 1.50
CA ALA A 72 -5.45 16.55 0.37
C ALA A 72 -6.05 15.21 -0.12
N ILE A 73 -5.29 14.11 -0.05
CA ILE A 73 -5.80 12.77 -0.36
C ILE A 73 -6.88 12.38 0.65
N GLU A 74 -6.66 12.58 1.95
CA GLU A 74 -7.66 12.29 2.99
C GLU A 74 -8.94 13.12 2.81
N TRP A 75 -8.80 14.38 2.41
CA TRP A 75 -9.95 15.20 2.08
C TRP A 75 -10.71 14.66 0.87
N LEU A 76 -10.00 14.25 -0.20
CA LEU A 76 -10.61 13.68 -1.41
C LEU A 76 -11.34 12.36 -1.10
N GLU A 77 -10.78 11.49 -0.27
CA GLU A 77 -11.43 10.27 0.20
C GLU A 77 -12.77 10.59 0.88
N ASN A 78 -12.75 11.49 1.85
CA ASN A 78 -13.96 11.90 2.56
C ASN A 78 -15.00 12.53 1.61
N PHE A 79 -14.55 13.27 0.61
CA PHE A 79 -15.42 13.82 -0.41
C PHE A 79 -16.10 12.71 -1.23
N LEU A 80 -15.33 11.72 -1.72
CA LEU A 80 -15.83 10.63 -2.56
C LEU A 80 -16.73 9.67 -1.79
N ILE A 81 -16.42 9.36 -0.53
CA ILE A 81 -17.28 8.54 0.34
C ILE A 81 -18.67 9.18 0.50
N ASN A 82 -18.74 10.51 0.57
CA ASN A 82 -19.99 11.25 0.72
C ASN A 82 -20.60 11.69 -0.62
N TYR A 83 -20.01 11.30 -1.75
CA TYR A 83 -20.50 11.68 -3.06
C TYR A 83 -21.78 10.93 -3.41
N LYS A 84 -22.82 11.69 -3.82
CA LYS A 84 -24.15 11.11 -4.11
C LYS A 84 -24.26 10.46 -5.49
N GLY A 85 -23.34 10.76 -6.40
CA GLY A 85 -23.27 10.16 -7.73
C GLY A 85 -22.41 8.92 -7.74
N SER A 86 -22.20 8.33 -8.92
CA SER A 86 -21.25 7.26 -9.16
C SER A 86 -19.89 7.81 -9.58
N PHE A 87 -18.82 7.06 -9.31
CA PHE A 87 -17.51 7.38 -9.85
C PHE A 87 -16.77 6.11 -10.29
N ILE A 88 -15.90 6.26 -11.27
CA ILE A 88 -14.92 5.28 -11.69
C ILE A 88 -13.55 5.91 -11.47
N VAL A 89 -12.68 5.22 -10.77
CA VAL A 89 -11.34 5.70 -10.48
C VAL A 89 -10.29 4.71 -10.96
N ILE A 90 -9.26 5.23 -11.63
CA ILE A 90 -8.03 4.51 -11.93
C ILE A 90 -6.98 5.05 -10.96
N SER A 91 -6.36 4.20 -10.17
CA SER A 91 -5.30 4.61 -9.24
C SER A 91 -4.35 3.48 -8.92
N HIS A 92 -3.10 3.85 -8.65
CA HIS A 92 -2.08 2.97 -8.07
C HIS A 92 -1.95 3.13 -6.55
N ASP A 93 -2.73 4.01 -5.92
CA ASP A 93 -2.81 4.16 -4.46
C ASP A 93 -3.77 3.12 -3.87
N ARG A 94 -3.20 2.03 -3.36
CA ARG A 94 -3.95 0.91 -2.78
C ARG A 94 -4.78 1.33 -1.57
N TYR A 95 -4.24 2.21 -0.73
CA TYR A 95 -4.92 2.70 0.47
C TYR A 95 -6.14 3.55 0.11
N PHE A 96 -6.00 4.38 -0.92
CA PHE A 96 -7.10 5.17 -1.46
C PHE A 96 -8.20 4.27 -2.03
N LEU A 97 -7.82 3.28 -2.86
CA LEU A 97 -8.78 2.33 -3.43
C LEU A 97 -9.53 1.55 -2.34
N ASP A 98 -8.84 1.09 -1.30
CA ASP A 98 -9.48 0.37 -0.19
C ASP A 98 -10.53 1.19 0.55
N LYS A 99 -10.33 2.50 0.64
CA LYS A 99 -11.26 3.39 1.34
C LYS A 99 -12.48 3.80 0.53
N VAL A 100 -12.32 4.02 -0.78
CA VAL A 100 -13.35 4.69 -1.58
C VAL A 100 -14.11 3.76 -2.51
N THR A 101 -13.59 2.53 -2.80
CA THR A 101 -14.22 1.64 -3.77
C THR A 101 -14.97 0.50 -3.09
N ASN A 102 -16.06 0.07 -3.74
CA ASN A 102 -16.88 -1.09 -3.36
C ASN A 102 -16.91 -2.17 -4.45
N GLU A 103 -16.35 -1.88 -5.62
CA GLU A 103 -16.18 -2.80 -6.74
C GLU A 103 -14.84 -2.51 -7.41
N THR A 104 -14.13 -3.55 -7.82
CA THR A 104 -12.82 -3.46 -8.48
C THR A 104 -12.88 -4.11 -9.85
N PHE A 105 -12.46 -3.37 -10.87
CA PHE A 105 -12.31 -3.87 -12.23
C PHE A 105 -10.83 -4.07 -12.54
N GLU A 106 -10.48 -5.27 -12.97
CA GLU A 106 -9.14 -5.61 -13.42
C GLU A 106 -9.11 -5.70 -14.93
N LEU A 107 -8.24 -4.93 -15.56
CA LEU A 107 -7.96 -5.01 -16.99
C LEU A 107 -6.59 -5.66 -17.19
N GLU A 108 -6.58 -6.96 -17.54
CA GLU A 108 -5.38 -7.75 -17.74
C GLU A 108 -5.53 -8.60 -19.01
N ASN A 109 -4.46 -8.75 -19.79
CA ASN A 109 -4.45 -9.57 -21.02
C ASN A 109 -5.64 -9.29 -21.97
N LYS A 110 -6.03 -8.03 -22.15
CA LYS A 110 -7.18 -7.57 -22.95
C LYS A 110 -8.54 -8.10 -22.47
N ARG A 111 -8.61 -8.54 -21.22
CA ARG A 111 -9.85 -9.00 -20.57
C ARG A 111 -10.18 -8.10 -19.40
N LEU A 112 -11.45 -7.80 -19.22
CA LEU A 112 -11.97 -7.08 -18.08
C LEU A 112 -12.62 -8.09 -17.14
N SER A 113 -12.17 -8.12 -15.88
CA SER A 113 -12.76 -8.92 -14.80
C SER A 113 -13.28 -8.00 -13.72
N SER A 114 -14.47 -8.32 -13.18
CA SER A 114 -15.11 -7.58 -12.10
C SER A 114 -15.03 -8.38 -10.80
N TYR A 115 -14.74 -7.71 -9.69
CA TYR A 115 -14.67 -8.27 -8.36
C TYR A 115 -15.44 -7.38 -7.40
N THR A 116 -16.42 -7.95 -6.70
CA THR A 116 -17.17 -7.23 -5.67
C THR A 116 -16.30 -7.07 -4.42
N GLY A 117 -16.06 -5.82 -4.05
CA GLY A 117 -15.23 -5.44 -2.91
C GLY A 117 -14.18 -4.39 -3.27
N ASN A 118 -13.48 -3.93 -2.23
CA ASN A 118 -12.37 -3.01 -2.35
C ASN A 118 -11.10 -3.71 -2.88
N TYR A 119 -10.00 -2.98 -2.98
CA TYR A 119 -8.74 -3.50 -3.52
C TYR A 119 -8.19 -4.71 -2.73
N SER A 120 -8.23 -4.68 -1.41
CA SER A 120 -7.79 -5.81 -0.57
C SER A 120 -8.62 -7.05 -0.82
N LYS A 121 -9.95 -6.91 -0.91
CA LYS A 121 -10.84 -8.03 -1.22
C LYS A 121 -10.64 -8.58 -2.63
N TYR A 122 -10.38 -7.71 -3.59
CA TYR A 122 -10.01 -8.11 -4.95
C TYR A 122 -8.77 -9.01 -4.95
N LEU A 123 -7.70 -8.64 -4.21
CA LEU A 123 -6.48 -9.47 -4.12
C LEU A 123 -6.75 -10.88 -3.59
N GLU A 124 -7.59 -11.01 -2.55
CA GLU A 124 -8.00 -12.29 -2.01
C GLU A 124 -8.74 -13.13 -3.06
N LEU A 125 -9.75 -12.54 -3.69
CA LEU A 125 -10.58 -13.21 -4.71
C LEU A 125 -9.75 -13.60 -5.94
N LYS A 126 -8.83 -12.74 -6.39
CA LYS A 126 -7.90 -13.04 -7.49
C LYS A 126 -7.00 -14.22 -7.13
N ALA A 127 -6.43 -14.23 -5.94
CA ALA A 127 -5.56 -15.32 -5.48
C ALA A 127 -6.33 -16.67 -5.42
N GLU A 128 -7.55 -16.68 -4.92
CA GLU A 128 -8.41 -17.86 -4.86
C GLU A 128 -8.80 -18.35 -6.26
N ARG A 129 -9.19 -17.44 -7.15
CA ARG A 129 -9.50 -17.74 -8.55
C ARG A 129 -8.29 -18.36 -9.27
N ASN A 130 -7.11 -17.75 -9.13
CA ASN A 130 -5.90 -18.25 -9.77
C ASN A 130 -5.52 -19.63 -9.25
N LYS A 131 -5.64 -19.87 -7.95
CA LYS A 131 -5.42 -21.19 -7.35
C LYS A 131 -6.38 -22.25 -7.91
N THR A 132 -7.63 -21.89 -8.08
CA THR A 132 -8.66 -22.78 -8.64
C THR A 132 -8.39 -23.08 -10.12
N LEU A 133 -8.06 -22.05 -10.92
CA LEU A 133 -7.71 -22.19 -12.32
C LEU A 133 -6.45 -23.06 -12.51
N SER A 134 -5.41 -22.85 -11.71
CA SER A 134 -4.17 -23.65 -11.78
C SER A 134 -4.44 -25.11 -11.47
N ARG A 135 -5.22 -25.40 -10.42
CA ARG A 135 -5.59 -26.79 -10.08
C ARG A 135 -6.40 -27.47 -11.20
N LYS A 136 -7.35 -26.73 -11.79
CA LYS A 136 -8.14 -27.26 -12.91
C LYS A 136 -7.25 -27.53 -14.13
N TYR A 137 -6.39 -26.59 -14.48
CA TYR A 137 -5.44 -26.72 -15.58
C TYR A 137 -4.51 -27.93 -15.42
N GLU A 138 -3.93 -28.12 -14.22
CA GLU A 138 -3.12 -29.29 -13.90
C GLU A 138 -3.90 -30.61 -14.01
N SER A 139 -5.15 -30.60 -13.54
CA SER A 139 -6.04 -31.78 -13.65
C SER A 139 -6.33 -32.10 -15.11
N ASP A 140 -6.68 -31.09 -15.91
CA ASP A 140 -6.98 -31.24 -17.33
C ASP A 140 -5.73 -31.73 -18.09
N GLN A 141 -4.54 -31.22 -17.80
CA GLN A 141 -3.25 -31.68 -18.36
C GLN A 141 -2.98 -33.15 -18.04
N LYS A 142 -3.19 -33.55 -16.76
CA LYS A 142 -3.02 -34.97 -16.36
C LYS A 142 -3.98 -35.88 -17.08
N GLU A 143 -5.23 -35.46 -17.26
CA GLU A 143 -6.24 -36.25 -17.98
C GLU A 143 -5.92 -36.35 -19.47
N ILE A 144 -5.44 -35.29 -20.13
CA ILE A 144 -4.95 -35.31 -21.52
C ILE A 144 -3.80 -36.30 -21.64
N ALA A 145 -2.78 -36.19 -20.78
CA ALA A 145 -1.62 -37.12 -20.83
C ALA A 145 -2.04 -38.59 -20.61
N ARG A 146 -3.02 -38.85 -19.72
CA ARG A 146 -3.58 -40.18 -19.52
C ARG A 146 -4.26 -40.72 -20.77
N ILE A 147 -5.07 -39.88 -21.44
CA ILE A 147 -5.78 -40.27 -22.66
C ILE A 147 -4.79 -40.47 -23.84
N GLU A 148 -3.78 -39.62 -23.96
CA GLU A 148 -2.69 -39.76 -24.95
C GLU A 148 -1.93 -41.09 -24.78
N GLY A 149 -1.61 -41.45 -23.52
CA GLY A 149 -1.01 -42.77 -23.24
C GLY A 149 -1.88 -43.95 -23.66
N ILE A 150 -3.21 -43.84 -23.47
CA ILE A 150 -4.16 -44.87 -23.97
C ILE A 150 -4.17 -44.92 -25.51
N ILE A 151 -4.16 -43.76 -26.16
CA ILE A 151 -4.12 -43.69 -27.63
C ILE A 151 -2.83 -44.34 -28.18
N GLU A 152 -1.68 -44.06 -27.53
CA GLU A 152 -0.39 -44.62 -27.96
C GLU A 152 -0.35 -46.15 -27.77
N GLN A 153 -0.88 -46.65 -26.67
CA GLN A 153 -1.06 -48.06 -26.40
C GLN A 153 -2.00 -48.77 -27.44
N GLN A 154 -3.10 -48.09 -27.86
CA GLN A 154 -4.01 -48.59 -28.85
C GLN A 154 -3.41 -48.57 -30.28
N LYS A 155 -2.51 -47.65 -30.59
CA LYS A 155 -1.76 -47.59 -31.87
C LYS A 155 -0.81 -48.77 -32.01
N THR A 156 -0.18 -49.26 -30.95
CA THR A 156 0.73 -50.43 -30.99
C THR A 156 -0.02 -51.74 -31.30
N TRP A 157 -1.34 -51.82 -31.07
CA TRP A 157 -2.15 -53.02 -31.26
C TRP A 157 -2.89 -53.09 -32.60
N SER A 158 -2.43 -52.41 -33.65
CA SER A 158 -2.75 -52.45 -35.08
C SER A 158 -4.04 -53.19 -35.55
N GLN A 159 -5.20 -52.93 -34.95
CA GLN A 159 -6.50 -53.48 -35.39
C GLN A 159 -7.46 -52.37 -35.83
N GLU A 160 -8.25 -52.61 -36.92
CA GLU A 160 -9.23 -51.62 -37.43
C GLU A 160 -10.21 -51.10 -36.37
N ARG A 161 -10.54 -51.93 -35.39
CA ARG A 161 -11.43 -51.58 -34.27
C ARG A 161 -10.84 -50.47 -33.40
N ASN A 162 -9.52 -50.41 -33.32
CA ASN A 162 -8.81 -49.42 -32.50
C ASN A 162 -8.88 -48.01 -33.08
N TYR A 163 -9.03 -47.87 -34.40
CA TYR A 163 -9.17 -46.57 -35.05
C TYR A 163 -10.39 -45.78 -34.56
N LYS A 164 -11.54 -46.45 -34.35
CA LYS A 164 -12.76 -45.79 -33.81
C LYS A 164 -12.54 -45.32 -32.35
N ILE A 165 -11.82 -46.11 -31.55
CA ILE A 165 -11.51 -45.78 -30.15
C ILE A 165 -10.56 -44.60 -30.12
N ILE A 166 -9.49 -44.59 -30.90
CA ILE A 166 -8.54 -43.50 -31.02
C ILE A 166 -9.25 -42.20 -31.40
N LYS A 167 -10.11 -42.23 -32.44
CA LYS A 167 -10.86 -41.07 -32.90
C LYS A 167 -11.83 -40.54 -31.83
N SER A 168 -12.46 -41.44 -31.04
CA SER A 168 -13.32 -41.04 -29.92
C SER A 168 -12.52 -40.39 -28.82
N LYS A 169 -11.34 -40.94 -28.44
CA LYS A 169 -10.46 -40.40 -27.42
C LYS A 169 -9.86 -39.06 -27.85
N GLN A 170 -9.49 -38.90 -29.13
CA GLN A 170 -9.02 -37.62 -29.67
C GLN A 170 -10.09 -36.52 -29.51
N LYS A 171 -11.37 -36.83 -29.81
CA LYS A 171 -12.46 -35.88 -29.59
C LYS A 171 -12.63 -35.46 -28.11
N VAL A 172 -12.26 -36.34 -27.17
CA VAL A 172 -12.28 -36.00 -25.73
C VAL A 172 -11.15 -35.03 -25.42
N ILE A 173 -9.93 -35.29 -25.95
CA ILE A 173 -8.80 -34.36 -25.80
C ILE A 173 -9.17 -33.00 -26.38
N ASP A 174 -9.70 -32.96 -27.61
CA ASP A 174 -10.08 -31.71 -28.27
C ASP A 174 -11.09 -30.92 -27.41
N ARG A 175 -12.11 -31.58 -26.82
CA ARG A 175 -13.08 -30.95 -25.92
C ARG A 175 -12.43 -30.40 -24.63
N ILE A 176 -11.50 -31.16 -24.05
CA ILE A 176 -10.78 -30.68 -22.83
C ILE A 176 -9.93 -29.49 -23.23
N GLN A 177 -9.20 -29.54 -24.33
CA GLN A 177 -8.37 -28.44 -24.84
C GLN A 177 -9.19 -27.18 -25.16
N ASP A 178 -10.37 -27.33 -25.77
CA ASP A 178 -11.28 -26.22 -26.10
C ASP A 178 -11.85 -25.56 -24.83
N SER A 179 -12.06 -26.33 -23.77
CA SER A 179 -12.57 -25.84 -22.47
C SER A 179 -11.48 -25.43 -21.50
N MET A 180 -10.22 -25.78 -21.78
CA MET A 180 -9.08 -25.56 -20.92
C MET A 180 -8.69 -24.07 -20.92
N ILE A 181 -8.84 -23.44 -19.78
CA ILE A 181 -8.38 -22.07 -19.56
C ILE A 181 -6.97 -22.15 -19.00
N LYS A 182 -5.97 -21.77 -19.81
CA LYS A 182 -4.61 -21.62 -19.29
C LYS A 182 -4.63 -20.54 -18.20
N PRO A 183 -4.13 -20.80 -17.00
CA PRO A 183 -3.95 -19.76 -16.01
C PRO A 183 -3.15 -18.61 -16.64
N ASP A 184 -3.54 -17.39 -16.36
CA ASP A 184 -2.77 -16.26 -16.83
C ASP A 184 -1.32 -16.45 -16.37
N GLU A 185 -0.38 -16.30 -17.28
CA GLU A 185 1.03 -16.31 -16.93
C GLU A 185 1.23 -15.17 -15.94
N GLU A 186 1.76 -15.48 -14.74
CA GLU A 186 2.07 -14.43 -13.79
C GLU A 186 2.92 -13.39 -14.53
N MET A 187 2.45 -12.13 -14.53
CA MET A 187 3.25 -11.05 -15.08
C MET A 187 4.64 -11.12 -14.48
N GLU A 188 5.65 -11.04 -15.34
CA GLU A 188 7.02 -11.02 -14.86
C GLU A 188 7.19 -9.86 -13.89
N LYS A 189 7.49 -10.20 -12.65
CA LYS A 189 7.71 -9.20 -11.59
C LYS A 189 9.19 -8.86 -11.53
N MET A 190 9.49 -7.60 -11.28
CA MET A 190 10.86 -7.20 -10.94
C MET A 190 11.31 -7.98 -9.70
N ARG A 191 12.54 -8.50 -9.73
CA ARG A 191 13.14 -9.20 -8.60
C ARG A 191 14.55 -8.68 -8.39
N PHE A 192 14.74 -7.91 -7.37
CA PHE A 192 16.03 -7.32 -7.01
C PHE A 192 16.11 -7.16 -5.50
N HIS A 193 17.30 -7.00 -5.01
CA HIS A 193 17.57 -6.70 -3.60
C HIS A 193 18.70 -5.68 -3.50
N PHE A 194 18.64 -4.87 -2.45
CA PHE A 194 19.71 -3.92 -2.15
C PHE A 194 20.72 -4.58 -1.21
N GLU A 195 22.00 -4.51 -1.55
CA GLU A 195 23.07 -4.98 -0.68
C GLU A 195 23.62 -3.82 0.14
N ALA A 196 23.57 -3.94 1.47
CA ALA A 196 24.22 -2.99 2.36
C ALA A 196 25.70 -3.32 2.53
N ILE A 197 26.57 -2.31 2.37
CA ILE A 197 27.98 -2.46 2.72
C ILE A 197 28.11 -2.51 4.24
N ALA A 198 28.92 -3.43 4.74
CA ALA A 198 29.23 -3.53 6.16
C ALA A 198 29.99 -2.29 6.65
N GLY A 199 29.65 -1.80 7.85
CA GLY A 199 30.29 -0.63 8.45
C GLY A 199 29.30 0.48 8.81
N GLY A 200 29.83 1.69 9.02
CA GLY A 200 29.08 2.89 9.42
C GLY A 200 28.84 3.01 10.91
N ASN A 201 28.75 4.23 11.39
CA ASN A 201 28.52 4.59 12.78
C ASN A 201 27.06 4.30 13.19
N ARG A 202 26.81 4.32 14.51
CA ARG A 202 25.45 4.22 15.06
C ARG A 202 24.60 5.42 14.65
N GLU A 203 25.17 6.61 14.68
CA GLU A 203 24.56 7.85 14.20
C GLU A 203 24.88 8.01 12.70
N VAL A 204 23.86 7.90 11.85
CA VAL A 204 23.98 7.91 10.40
C VAL A 204 23.82 9.32 9.86
N LEU A 205 22.85 10.07 10.39
CA LEU A 205 22.61 11.47 10.01
C LEU A 205 22.13 12.24 11.23
N PHE A 206 22.75 13.39 11.45
CA PHE A 206 22.33 14.34 12.47
C PHE A 206 22.13 15.73 11.84
N VAL A 207 20.97 16.32 12.01
CA VAL A 207 20.59 17.64 11.48
C VAL A 207 20.20 18.54 12.63
N LYS A 208 20.76 19.75 12.68
CA LYS A 208 20.52 20.70 13.77
C LYS A 208 20.13 22.07 13.23
N ASN A 209 18.94 22.54 13.59
CA ASN A 209 18.41 23.88 13.34
C ASN A 209 18.57 24.33 11.87
N LEU A 210 18.34 23.40 10.93
CA LEU A 210 18.50 23.68 9.50
C LEU A 210 17.42 24.66 9.04
N GLN A 211 17.84 25.63 8.20
CA GLN A 211 16.95 26.63 7.61
C GLN A 211 17.23 26.78 6.13
N LYS A 212 16.14 27.00 5.35
CA LYS A 212 16.22 27.32 3.93
C LYS A 212 15.13 28.27 3.49
N SER A 213 15.54 29.27 2.70
CA SER A 213 14.67 30.25 2.04
C SER A 213 15.01 30.36 0.56
N PHE A 214 14.09 30.81 -0.25
CA PHE A 214 14.33 31.23 -1.64
C PHE A 214 13.79 32.65 -1.82
N GLY A 215 14.70 33.60 -1.91
CA GLY A 215 14.35 35.01 -1.86
C GLY A 215 13.63 35.33 -0.54
N GLU A 216 12.48 35.97 -0.60
CA GLU A 216 11.66 36.30 0.60
C GLU A 216 10.84 35.10 1.11
N ARG A 217 10.78 34.01 0.36
CA ARG A 217 9.97 32.85 0.74
C ARG A 217 10.74 31.91 1.64
N LEU A 218 10.42 31.92 2.93
CA LEU A 218 10.89 30.91 3.87
C LEU A 218 10.21 29.56 3.57
N LEU A 219 11.02 28.51 3.36
CA LEU A 219 10.52 27.14 3.22
C LEU A 219 10.37 26.48 4.57
N PHE A 220 11.44 26.39 5.33
CA PHE A 220 11.46 25.82 6.67
C PHE A 220 12.58 26.49 7.51
N LYS A 221 12.39 26.48 8.82
CA LYS A 221 13.38 26.90 9.83
C LYS A 221 13.40 25.91 10.99
N ASN A 222 14.49 25.89 11.75
CA ASN A 222 14.67 25.08 12.94
C ASN A 222 14.45 23.57 12.72
N VAL A 223 14.70 23.05 11.53
CA VAL A 223 14.57 21.63 11.25
C VAL A 223 15.71 20.88 11.91
N SER A 224 15.36 20.00 12.84
CA SER A 224 16.29 19.09 13.50
C SER A 224 15.75 17.67 13.38
N LEU A 225 16.60 16.73 12.99
CA LEU A 225 16.26 15.33 12.86
C LEU A 225 17.49 14.45 13.05
N GLU A 226 17.27 13.25 13.51
CA GLU A 226 18.28 12.23 13.75
C GLU A 226 17.88 10.92 13.09
N VAL A 227 18.84 10.29 12.41
CA VAL A 227 18.69 8.97 11.80
C VAL A 227 19.76 8.04 12.35
N LEU A 228 19.32 6.96 13.00
CA LEU A 228 20.21 5.93 13.53
C LEU A 228 20.36 4.76 12.54
N LYS A 229 21.41 3.98 12.76
CA LYS A 229 21.72 2.80 11.94
C LYS A 229 20.54 1.81 11.92
N LYS A 230 20.20 1.33 10.72
CA LYS A 230 19.08 0.42 10.45
C LYS A 230 17.68 1.03 10.70
N GLU A 231 17.58 2.31 11.00
CA GLU A 231 16.28 2.96 11.03
C GLU A 231 15.74 3.17 9.61
N ARG A 232 14.42 3.15 9.51
CA ARG A 232 13.64 3.43 8.30
C ARG A 232 12.84 4.68 8.56
N VAL A 233 13.45 5.83 8.25
CA VAL A 233 12.93 7.16 8.56
C VAL A 233 12.20 7.71 7.36
N PHE A 234 10.95 8.12 7.56
CA PHE A 234 10.14 8.77 6.54
C PHE A 234 9.95 10.25 6.86
N ILE A 235 10.03 11.09 5.83
CA ILE A 235 9.69 12.51 5.91
C ILE A 235 8.39 12.73 5.16
N ILE A 236 7.38 13.21 5.87
CA ILE A 236 6.08 13.59 5.32
C ILE A 236 5.81 15.07 5.52
N GLY A 237 4.80 15.61 4.90
CA GLY A 237 4.38 17.00 5.07
C GLY A 237 3.71 17.57 3.83
N PRO A 238 3.12 18.76 3.92
CA PRO A 238 2.40 19.41 2.83
C PRO A 238 3.27 19.60 1.57
N ASN A 239 2.61 19.69 0.42
CA ASN A 239 3.33 20.01 -0.81
C ASN A 239 3.94 21.42 -0.75
N GLY A 240 5.19 21.53 -1.20
CA GLY A 240 5.94 22.78 -1.17
C GLY A 240 6.47 23.20 0.21
N CYS A 241 6.43 22.33 1.23
CA CYS A 241 7.07 22.59 2.53
C CYS A 241 8.60 22.44 2.51
N GLY A 242 9.16 21.88 1.40
CA GLY A 242 10.61 21.78 1.22
C GLY A 242 11.20 20.39 1.41
N LYS A 243 10.43 19.30 1.35
CA LYS A 243 10.91 17.91 1.50
C LYS A 243 12.06 17.58 0.54
N THR A 244 11.84 17.72 -0.75
CA THR A 244 12.89 17.56 -1.80
C THR A 244 14.07 18.48 -1.60
N THR A 245 13.82 19.73 -1.18
CA THR A 245 14.88 20.71 -0.87
C THR A 245 15.74 20.25 0.29
N LEU A 246 15.14 19.73 1.34
CA LEU A 246 15.86 19.16 2.48
C LEU A 246 16.75 17.99 2.03
N LEU A 247 16.24 17.06 1.22
CA LEU A 247 17.05 15.96 0.71
C LEU A 247 18.20 16.44 -0.21
N LYS A 248 17.96 17.47 -1.05
CA LYS A 248 19.01 18.08 -1.89
C LYS A 248 20.12 18.73 -1.04
N ILE A 249 19.77 19.34 0.10
CA ILE A 249 20.76 19.89 1.05
C ILE A 249 21.56 18.74 1.68
N LEU A 250 20.92 17.69 2.17
CA LEU A 250 21.58 16.54 2.78
C LEU A 250 22.50 15.79 1.79
N HIS A 251 22.21 15.89 0.50
CA HIS A 251 23.05 15.33 -0.56
C HIS A 251 24.10 16.34 -1.11
N ASN A 252 24.29 17.48 -0.44
CA ASN A 252 25.22 18.55 -0.85
C ASN A 252 24.98 19.13 -2.26
N LYS A 253 23.78 18.97 -2.84
CA LYS A 253 23.38 19.60 -4.11
C LYS A 253 22.88 21.03 -3.93
N LEU A 254 22.55 21.42 -2.72
CA LEU A 254 22.06 22.76 -2.37
C LEU A 254 22.60 23.19 -1.02
N ALA A 255 23.05 24.44 -0.90
CA ALA A 255 23.51 24.99 0.37
C ALA A 255 22.32 25.38 1.26
N GLN A 256 22.43 25.13 2.56
CA GLN A 256 21.54 25.65 3.59
C GLN A 256 21.84 27.14 3.86
N ASP A 257 20.88 27.86 4.41
CA ASP A 257 21.06 29.26 4.82
C ASP A 257 21.61 29.36 6.26
N SER A 258 21.18 28.47 7.14
CA SER A 258 21.72 28.34 8.51
C SER A 258 21.49 26.92 9.06
N GLY A 259 22.13 26.62 10.19
CA GLY A 259 22.16 25.30 10.78
C GLY A 259 23.28 24.43 10.23
N SER A 260 23.32 23.19 10.68
CA SER A 260 24.33 22.21 10.24
C SER A 260 23.75 20.82 10.10
N PHE A 261 24.40 19.98 9.31
CA PHE A 261 24.14 18.55 9.30
C PHE A 261 25.44 17.78 9.19
N GLU A 262 25.45 16.59 9.74
CA GLU A 262 26.60 15.69 9.72
C GLU A 262 26.15 14.29 9.30
N ILE A 263 26.86 13.68 8.36
CA ILE A 263 26.71 12.28 7.98
C ILE A 263 27.81 11.48 8.68
N GLY A 264 27.42 10.40 9.33
CA GLY A 264 28.33 9.54 10.08
C GLY A 264 29.50 9.05 9.23
N SER A 265 30.64 8.80 9.87
CA SER A 265 31.83 8.28 9.17
C SER A 265 31.56 6.88 8.59
N ASN A 266 32.24 6.57 7.47
CA ASN A 266 32.09 5.32 6.73
C ASN A 266 30.68 5.04 6.18
N MET A 267 29.89 6.13 5.94
CA MET A 267 28.61 6.02 5.27
C MET A 267 28.78 6.24 3.76
N LYS A 268 28.34 5.26 2.98
CA LYS A 268 28.20 5.39 1.52
C LYS A 268 26.74 5.65 1.20
N VAL A 269 26.47 6.87 0.76
CA VAL A 269 25.11 7.35 0.46
C VAL A 269 24.78 7.07 -0.99
N ALA A 270 23.61 6.47 -1.26
CA ALA A 270 22.99 6.48 -2.58
C ALA A 270 21.73 7.34 -2.55
N PHE A 271 21.53 8.14 -3.58
CA PHE A 271 20.43 9.09 -3.69
C PHE A 271 19.55 8.79 -4.90
N TYR A 272 18.25 8.65 -4.66
CA TYR A 272 17.25 8.55 -5.71
C TYR A 272 16.48 9.87 -5.80
N SER A 273 16.54 10.51 -6.97
CA SER A 273 15.88 11.79 -7.24
C SER A 273 14.59 11.61 -8.02
N GLN A 274 13.53 12.29 -7.61
CA GLN A 274 12.28 12.34 -8.34
C GLN A 274 12.43 12.88 -9.78
N THR A 275 13.29 13.87 -10.00
CA THR A 275 13.42 14.59 -11.28
C THR A 275 14.24 13.86 -12.34
N GLN A 276 14.97 12.80 -11.96
CA GLN A 276 15.77 11.97 -12.88
C GLN A 276 16.59 12.79 -13.89
N GLU A 277 17.14 13.92 -13.43
CA GLU A 277 17.90 14.88 -14.26
C GLU A 277 19.14 14.29 -14.94
N GLU A 278 19.52 13.08 -14.58
CA GLU A 278 20.68 12.37 -15.10
C GLU A 278 20.42 11.69 -16.46
N PHE A 279 19.18 11.57 -16.90
CA PHE A 279 18.81 10.84 -18.13
C PHE A 279 18.66 11.77 -19.35
N ILE A 280 19.71 12.56 -19.63
CA ILE A 280 19.76 13.51 -20.75
C ILE A 280 20.73 13.09 -21.85
N GLU A 281 21.46 12.00 -21.67
CA GLU A 281 22.46 11.52 -22.60
C GLU A 281 21.83 10.73 -23.75
N ASN A 282 22.34 10.94 -24.98
CA ASN A 282 21.91 10.19 -26.15
C ASN A 282 22.70 8.88 -26.26
N LYS A 283 22.39 7.92 -25.40
CA LYS A 283 23.04 6.61 -25.30
C LYS A 283 22.02 5.49 -25.13
N SER A 284 22.39 4.27 -25.49
CA SER A 284 21.58 3.10 -25.15
C SER A 284 21.63 2.83 -23.64
N ILE A 285 20.55 2.22 -23.12
CA ILE A 285 20.46 1.83 -21.69
C ILE A 285 21.69 1.00 -21.29
N LEU A 286 22.06 0.00 -22.10
CA LEU A 286 23.19 -0.88 -21.83
C LEU A 286 24.50 -0.10 -21.67
N ASN A 287 24.82 0.78 -22.61
CA ASN A 287 26.05 1.54 -22.57
C ASN A 287 26.08 2.53 -21.39
N PHE A 288 24.97 3.17 -21.10
CA PHE A 288 24.85 4.09 -19.99
C PHE A 288 25.08 3.43 -18.62
N VAL A 289 24.51 2.24 -18.40
CA VAL A 289 24.73 1.49 -17.16
C VAL A 289 26.16 0.99 -17.09
N TRP A 290 26.69 0.48 -18.19
CA TRP A 290 28.06 -0.05 -18.23
C TRP A 290 29.13 1.01 -18.00
N GLU A 291 28.97 2.22 -18.55
CA GLU A 291 29.88 3.32 -18.30
C GLU A 291 29.91 3.79 -16.84
N LYS A 292 28.76 3.73 -16.15
CA LYS A 292 28.66 4.07 -14.72
C LYS A 292 29.19 2.96 -13.79
N HIS A 293 29.22 1.72 -14.26
CA HIS A 293 29.62 0.53 -13.52
C HIS A 293 30.63 -0.31 -14.32
N THR A 294 31.80 0.27 -14.55
CA THR A 294 32.89 -0.34 -15.34
C THR A 294 33.49 -1.58 -14.71
N GLU A 295 33.21 -1.83 -13.42
CA GLU A 295 33.58 -3.05 -12.70
C GLU A 295 32.78 -4.28 -13.14
N LEU A 296 31.62 -4.07 -13.79
CA LEU A 296 30.75 -5.15 -14.26
C LEU A 296 31.06 -5.49 -15.73
N ASN A 297 30.99 -6.78 -16.06
CA ASN A 297 31.03 -7.19 -17.47
C ASN A 297 29.66 -7.03 -18.15
N GLN A 298 29.62 -7.03 -19.47
CA GLN A 298 28.41 -6.81 -20.24
C GLN A 298 27.29 -7.82 -19.92
N THR A 299 27.66 -9.06 -19.58
CA THR A 299 26.69 -10.12 -19.23
C THR A 299 26.04 -9.81 -17.86
N GLU A 300 26.80 -9.33 -16.90
CA GLU A 300 26.29 -8.91 -15.59
C GLU A 300 25.36 -7.72 -15.69
N VAL A 301 25.72 -6.72 -16.51
CA VAL A 301 24.85 -5.56 -16.77
C VAL A 301 23.53 -6.02 -17.44
N ARG A 302 23.57 -6.93 -18.41
CA ARG A 302 22.36 -7.48 -19.03
C ARG A 302 21.49 -8.27 -18.05
N LYS A 303 22.09 -9.03 -17.12
CA LYS A 303 21.37 -9.72 -16.05
C LYS A 303 20.69 -8.74 -15.10
N ALA A 304 21.41 -7.70 -14.69
CA ALA A 304 20.85 -6.62 -13.86
C ALA A 304 19.70 -5.90 -14.56
N LEU A 305 19.85 -5.55 -15.84
CA LEU A 305 18.78 -4.96 -16.66
C LEU A 305 17.55 -5.87 -16.76
N ALA A 306 17.76 -7.17 -16.97
CA ALA A 306 16.68 -8.14 -17.05
C ALA A 306 15.87 -8.26 -15.76
N SER A 307 16.52 -8.12 -14.56
CA SER A 307 15.81 -8.10 -13.27
C SER A 307 14.88 -6.90 -13.09
N PHE A 308 15.12 -5.82 -13.86
CA PHE A 308 14.26 -4.63 -13.94
C PHE A 308 13.38 -4.62 -15.20
N LEU A 309 13.18 -5.79 -15.82
CA LEU A 309 12.31 -5.99 -17.01
C LEU A 309 12.80 -5.30 -18.29
N PHE A 310 14.09 -4.95 -18.40
CA PHE A 310 14.69 -4.55 -19.65
C PHE A 310 15.28 -5.78 -20.35
N LYS A 311 14.57 -6.35 -21.34
CA LYS A 311 14.92 -7.61 -22.01
C LYS A 311 15.03 -7.45 -23.51
N GLY A 312 15.76 -8.38 -24.14
CA GLY A 312 15.90 -8.42 -25.59
C GLY A 312 16.38 -7.10 -26.18
N GLU A 313 15.61 -6.52 -27.07
CA GLU A 313 15.93 -5.25 -27.74
C GLU A 313 15.75 -4.01 -26.83
N ASP A 314 15.03 -4.12 -25.72
CA ASP A 314 14.82 -2.99 -24.81
C ASP A 314 16.13 -2.42 -24.24
N VAL A 315 17.15 -3.26 -24.07
CA VAL A 315 18.45 -2.83 -23.55
C VAL A 315 19.19 -1.90 -24.51
N ASN A 316 18.82 -1.91 -25.81
CA ASN A 316 19.39 -1.06 -26.84
C ASN A 316 18.61 0.25 -27.06
N LYS A 317 17.42 0.39 -26.43
CA LYS A 317 16.63 1.64 -26.49
C LYS A 317 17.46 2.82 -26.02
N ASN A 318 17.20 3.97 -26.63
CA ASN A 318 17.79 5.22 -26.20
C ASN A 318 17.16 5.69 -24.87
N ILE A 319 17.97 6.18 -23.94
CA ILE A 319 17.52 6.69 -22.64
C ILE A 319 16.49 7.82 -22.80
N LEU A 320 16.64 8.65 -23.83
CA LEU A 320 15.73 9.77 -24.09
C LEU A 320 14.32 9.31 -24.46
N GLU A 321 14.18 8.12 -25.04
CA GLU A 321 12.93 7.54 -25.51
C GLU A 321 12.15 6.80 -24.39
N LEU A 322 12.77 6.65 -23.20
CA LEU A 322 12.17 5.94 -22.09
C LEU A 322 10.97 6.69 -21.52
N SER A 323 9.91 5.97 -21.26
CA SER A 323 8.77 6.42 -20.46
C SER A 323 9.17 6.76 -19.02
N GLY A 324 8.33 7.51 -18.29
CA GLY A 324 8.59 7.84 -16.88
C GLY A 324 8.79 6.61 -16.00
N GLY A 325 8.00 5.54 -16.21
CA GLY A 325 8.13 4.29 -15.48
C GLY A 325 9.42 3.53 -15.81
N GLU A 326 9.84 3.51 -17.09
CA GLU A 326 11.11 2.89 -17.50
C GLU A 326 12.32 3.67 -16.91
N LYS A 327 12.27 5.01 -16.91
CA LYS A 327 13.30 5.84 -16.26
C LYS A 327 13.37 5.57 -14.76
N ALA A 328 12.22 5.44 -14.09
CA ALA A 328 12.19 5.12 -12.67
C ALA A 328 12.84 3.74 -12.38
N ARG A 329 12.52 2.71 -13.17
CA ARG A 329 13.14 1.39 -13.05
C ARG A 329 14.66 1.44 -13.31
N LEU A 330 15.10 2.21 -14.29
CA LEU A 330 16.53 2.37 -14.58
C LEU A 330 17.27 3.08 -13.43
N ALA A 331 16.67 4.11 -12.83
CA ALA A 331 17.22 4.80 -11.66
C ALA A 331 17.36 3.87 -10.45
N LEU A 332 16.35 3.03 -10.19
CA LEU A 332 16.39 2.03 -9.13
C LEU A 332 17.49 0.99 -9.38
N LEU A 333 17.69 0.56 -10.62
CA LEU A 333 18.77 -0.35 -11.00
C LEU A 333 20.14 0.26 -10.71
N LEU A 334 20.38 1.50 -11.13
CA LEU A 334 21.64 2.20 -10.85
C LEU A 334 21.90 2.33 -9.34
N MET A 335 20.85 2.65 -8.58
CA MET A 335 20.96 2.73 -7.12
C MET A 335 21.29 1.37 -6.51
N MET A 336 20.68 0.27 -6.99
CA MET A 336 20.99 -1.09 -6.54
C MET A 336 22.46 -1.44 -6.79
N LEU A 337 22.98 -1.12 -7.96
CA LEU A 337 24.37 -1.41 -8.32
C LEU A 337 25.39 -0.58 -7.51
N THR A 338 24.98 0.56 -6.96
CA THR A 338 25.88 1.43 -6.18
C THR A 338 26.36 0.83 -4.86
N LYS A 339 25.69 -0.21 -4.34
CA LYS A 339 26.00 -0.87 -3.06
C LYS A 339 26.32 0.14 -1.94
N SER A 340 25.32 0.57 -1.22
CA SER A 340 25.42 1.62 -0.19
C SER A 340 24.88 1.11 1.14
N ASN A 341 25.22 1.78 2.25
CA ASN A 341 24.65 1.48 3.57
C ASN A 341 23.69 2.56 4.08
N PHE A 342 23.51 3.63 3.31
CA PHE A 342 22.50 4.66 3.56
C PHE A 342 21.83 5.07 2.24
N LEU A 343 20.52 4.83 2.15
CA LEU A 343 19.70 5.20 1.00
C LEU A 343 18.86 6.44 1.32
N ILE A 344 18.92 7.43 0.47
CA ILE A 344 18.07 8.62 0.51
C ILE A 344 17.17 8.59 -0.73
N LEU A 345 15.85 8.53 -0.52
CA LEU A 345 14.88 8.34 -1.59
C LEU A 345 13.85 9.46 -1.60
N ASP A 346 13.71 10.14 -2.75
CA ASP A 346 12.71 11.18 -2.96
C ASP A 346 11.57 10.69 -3.85
N GLU A 347 10.41 10.41 -3.25
CA GLU A 347 9.20 9.89 -3.91
C GLU A 347 9.48 8.67 -4.82
N PRO A 348 10.08 7.57 -4.30
CA PRO A 348 10.52 6.46 -5.14
C PRO A 348 9.38 5.62 -5.72
N THR A 349 8.16 5.76 -5.21
CA THR A 349 6.96 5.06 -5.70
C THR A 349 6.27 5.77 -6.86
N ASN A 350 6.63 7.02 -7.15
CA ASN A 350 6.06 7.78 -8.27
C ASN A 350 6.44 7.15 -9.63
N HIS A 351 5.49 7.15 -10.54
CA HIS A 351 5.62 6.56 -11.89
C HIS A 351 5.83 5.04 -11.93
N LEU A 352 5.82 4.35 -10.79
CA LEU A 352 5.84 2.90 -10.74
C LEU A 352 4.42 2.34 -10.75
N ASP A 353 4.21 1.28 -11.52
CA ASP A 353 3.00 0.47 -11.43
C ASP A 353 2.94 -0.33 -10.11
N ILE A 354 1.80 -0.92 -9.83
CA ILE A 354 1.57 -1.64 -8.56
C ILE A 354 2.60 -2.77 -8.34
N TYR A 355 2.97 -3.50 -9.39
CA TYR A 355 3.93 -4.62 -9.29
C TYR A 355 5.36 -4.13 -9.02
N ALA A 356 5.75 -3.03 -9.69
CA ALA A 356 7.05 -2.41 -9.45
C ALA A 356 7.16 -1.80 -8.04
N ARG A 357 6.07 -1.19 -7.53
CA ARG A 357 5.99 -0.72 -6.14
C ARG A 357 6.17 -1.87 -5.16
N GLU A 358 5.47 -2.97 -5.37
CA GLU A 358 5.55 -4.16 -4.53
C GLU A 358 6.98 -4.75 -4.50
N ALA A 359 7.65 -4.81 -5.65
CA ALA A 359 9.03 -5.25 -5.74
C ALA A 359 9.99 -4.31 -4.98
N LEU A 360 9.80 -2.99 -5.11
CA LEU A 360 10.57 -1.99 -4.36
C LEU A 360 10.35 -2.10 -2.85
N GLU A 361 9.10 -2.22 -2.42
CA GLU A 361 8.74 -2.41 -1.02
C GLU A 361 9.44 -3.62 -0.41
N ASN A 362 9.41 -4.76 -1.10
CA ASN A 362 10.03 -5.99 -0.64
C ASN A 362 11.56 -5.84 -0.60
N ALA A 363 12.17 -5.30 -1.66
CA ALA A 363 13.61 -5.05 -1.70
C ALA A 363 14.10 -4.11 -0.57
N LEU A 364 13.32 -3.07 -0.24
CA LEU A 364 13.64 -2.17 0.87
C LEU A 364 13.30 -2.77 2.24
N SER A 365 12.33 -3.67 2.31
CA SER A 365 12.03 -4.44 3.53
C SER A 365 13.19 -5.35 3.91
N ASP A 366 13.80 -5.99 2.92
CA ASP A 366 14.93 -6.92 3.12
C ASP A 366 16.28 -6.20 3.25
N TYR A 367 16.33 -4.91 2.93
CA TYR A 367 17.57 -4.14 2.99
C TYR A 367 18.06 -3.92 4.42
N ASP A 368 19.30 -4.33 4.69
CA ASP A 368 19.92 -4.29 6.03
C ASP A 368 20.62 -2.95 6.37
N GLY A 369 20.53 -1.96 5.49
CA GLY A 369 21.04 -0.60 5.69
C GLY A 369 20.03 0.36 6.32
N THR A 370 20.36 1.64 6.25
CA THR A 370 19.55 2.74 6.79
C THR A 370 18.81 3.46 5.67
N LEU A 371 17.57 3.86 5.92
CA LEU A 371 16.70 4.51 4.95
C LEU A 371 16.27 5.89 5.42
N LEU A 372 16.33 6.88 4.52
CA LEU A 372 15.66 8.17 4.67
C LEU A 372 14.81 8.40 3.41
N ILE A 373 13.50 8.43 3.57
CA ILE A 373 12.57 8.40 2.45
C ILE A 373 11.58 9.56 2.57
N VAL A 374 11.38 10.30 1.49
CA VAL A 374 10.22 11.18 1.31
C VAL A 374 9.19 10.40 0.50
N SER A 375 7.98 10.27 1.01
CA SER A 375 6.89 9.65 0.27
C SER A 375 5.52 10.13 0.74
N HIS A 376 4.55 10.10 -0.19
CA HIS A 376 3.12 10.29 0.06
C HIS A 376 2.34 8.97 0.00
N ASP A 377 2.99 7.87 -0.34
CA ASP A 377 2.39 6.54 -0.38
C ASP A 377 2.22 5.98 1.04
N ARG A 378 0.99 6.05 1.53
CA ARG A 378 0.65 5.65 2.91
C ARG A 378 0.85 4.16 3.17
N TYR A 379 0.59 3.33 2.16
CA TYR A 379 0.82 1.89 2.26
C TYR A 379 2.31 1.58 2.41
N PHE A 380 3.14 2.23 1.59
CA PHE A 380 4.59 2.14 1.63
C PHE A 380 5.17 2.62 2.98
N ILE A 381 4.69 3.77 3.47
CA ILE A 381 5.07 4.30 4.78
C ILE A 381 4.68 3.32 5.88
N ASN A 382 3.44 2.82 5.88
CA ASN A 382 2.94 1.94 6.93
C ASN A 382 3.71 0.61 7.01
N LYS A 383 4.11 0.07 5.85
CA LYS A 383 4.86 -1.19 5.74
C LYS A 383 6.30 -1.08 6.24
N LEU A 384 6.97 0.04 5.99
CA LEU A 384 8.41 0.17 6.19
C LEU A 384 8.82 1.08 7.34
N ALA A 385 8.04 2.11 7.67
CA ALA A 385 8.48 3.15 8.60
C ALA A 385 8.69 2.63 10.03
N THR A 386 9.84 2.91 10.60
CA THR A 386 10.13 2.80 12.04
C THR A 386 10.00 4.14 12.75
N LYS A 387 10.16 5.24 12.00
CA LYS A 387 10.12 6.61 12.48
C LYS A 387 9.62 7.54 11.36
N ILE A 388 8.78 8.49 11.69
CA ILE A 388 8.24 9.49 10.77
C ILE A 388 8.58 10.88 11.29
N TYR A 389 9.09 11.75 10.41
CA TYR A 389 9.19 13.18 10.66
C TYR A 389 8.16 13.92 9.80
N ARG A 390 7.28 14.70 10.44
CA ARG A 390 6.42 15.64 9.72
C ARG A 390 7.12 16.98 9.61
N LEU A 391 7.45 17.36 8.37
CA LEU A 391 8.10 18.63 8.07
C LEU A 391 7.05 19.74 7.97
N GLU A 392 7.25 20.77 8.78
CA GLU A 392 6.43 21.99 8.82
C GLU A 392 7.33 23.23 8.64
N LYS A 393 6.72 24.41 8.50
CA LYS A 393 7.49 25.67 8.34
C LYS A 393 8.44 25.96 9.52
N ASP A 394 8.02 25.59 10.73
CA ASP A 394 8.70 25.95 11.97
C ASP A 394 9.58 24.84 12.54
N GLY A 395 9.68 23.69 11.83
CA GLY A 395 10.51 22.56 12.25
C GLY A 395 10.03 21.22 11.73
N ALA A 396 10.54 20.15 12.32
CA ALA A 396 10.12 18.79 12.05
C ALA A 396 9.65 18.14 13.36
N VAL A 397 8.48 17.51 13.31
CA VAL A 397 7.91 16.80 14.46
C VAL A 397 8.12 15.31 14.29
N GLU A 398 8.71 14.67 15.32
CA GLU A 398 9.04 13.25 15.33
C GLU A 398 7.86 12.39 15.81
N TYR A 399 7.61 11.27 15.13
CA TYR A 399 6.67 10.21 15.51
C TYR A 399 7.41 8.87 15.43
N LYS A 400 7.56 8.18 16.58
CA LYS A 400 8.25 6.88 16.68
C LYS A 400 7.28 5.74 16.39
N GLY A 401 7.11 5.42 15.11
CA GLY A 401 6.22 4.36 14.65
C GLY A 401 5.92 4.46 13.16
N ASN A 402 4.97 3.65 12.72
CA ASN A 402 4.48 3.61 11.35
C ASN A 402 3.39 4.67 11.08
N TYR A 403 2.77 4.60 9.88
CA TYR A 403 1.73 5.54 9.48
C TYR A 403 0.49 5.49 10.40
N ASP A 404 0.04 4.30 10.82
CA ASP A 404 -1.11 4.17 11.72
C ASP A 404 -0.83 4.82 13.08
N TYR A 405 0.38 4.66 13.61
CA TYR A 405 0.81 5.35 14.83
C TYR A 405 0.81 6.87 14.64
N TYR A 406 1.33 7.36 13.51
CA TYR A 406 1.32 8.78 13.18
C TYR A 406 -0.11 9.34 13.19
N ILE A 407 -1.05 8.71 12.47
CA ILE A 407 -2.45 9.15 12.41
C ILE A 407 -3.10 9.15 13.80
N SER A 408 -2.79 8.15 14.64
CA SER A 408 -3.35 8.08 16.01
C SER A 408 -2.90 9.23 16.92
N LYS A 409 -1.76 9.85 16.62
CA LYS A 409 -1.14 10.93 17.42
C LYS A 409 -1.26 12.30 16.77
N TYR A 410 -1.43 12.35 15.47
CA TYR A 410 -1.53 13.61 14.74
C TYR A 410 -2.87 14.31 15.04
N VAL A 411 -2.77 15.52 15.60
CA VAL A 411 -3.90 16.43 15.76
C VAL A 411 -3.64 17.64 14.86
N PRO A 412 -4.46 17.88 13.82
CA PRO A 412 -4.30 19.03 12.95
C PRO A 412 -4.32 20.35 13.72
N ASN A 413 -3.33 21.23 13.50
CA ASN A 413 -3.22 22.52 14.18
C ASN A 413 -4.42 23.47 13.94
N GLU A 414 -5.23 23.25 12.91
CA GLU A 414 -6.45 24.02 12.65
C GLU A 414 -7.54 23.81 13.72
N VAL A 415 -7.51 22.70 14.45
CA VAL A 415 -8.46 22.43 15.55
C VAL A 415 -8.07 23.16 16.84
N ALA A 416 -6.81 23.57 16.97
CA ALA A 416 -6.33 24.29 18.15
C ALA A 416 -6.73 25.79 18.17
N ASN A 417 -7.07 26.38 17.03
CA ASN A 417 -7.39 27.81 16.91
C ASN A 417 -8.89 28.13 16.72
N VAL A 418 -9.76 27.12 16.63
CA VAL A 418 -11.22 27.34 16.62
C VAL A 418 -11.79 26.97 17.98
N LYS A 419 -11.55 27.81 18.98
CA LYS A 419 -12.46 27.98 20.13
C LYS A 419 -13.69 28.74 19.65
N SER A 420 -14.57 28.09 18.94
CA SER A 420 -15.99 28.46 18.89
C SER A 420 -16.82 27.24 18.53
N GLU A 421 -17.50 26.79 19.52
CA GLU A 421 -18.73 26.01 19.58
C GLU A 421 -19.42 25.70 18.26
N SER A 422 -19.64 24.43 17.96
CA SER A 422 -20.99 23.87 18.03
C SER A 422 -21.14 22.62 17.18
N GLN A 423 -22.01 21.73 17.59
CA GLN A 423 -22.65 20.60 16.91
C GLN A 423 -21.76 19.45 16.35
N ASN A 424 -20.61 19.70 15.75
CA ASN A 424 -19.74 18.60 15.24
C ASN A 424 -18.94 17.88 16.34
N LYS A 425 -18.79 18.51 17.53
CA LYS A 425 -18.14 17.84 18.69
C LYS A 425 -19.03 16.78 19.34
N ILE A 426 -20.35 16.91 19.23
CA ILE A 426 -21.27 15.93 19.80
C ILE A 426 -21.28 14.68 18.93
N ALA A 427 -21.43 14.82 17.59
CA ALA A 427 -21.42 13.70 16.66
C ALA A 427 -20.07 12.95 16.63
N TYR A 428 -18.93 13.64 16.77
CA TYR A 428 -17.60 12.99 16.82
C TYR A 428 -17.36 12.28 18.16
N LYS A 429 -17.82 12.85 19.29
CA LYS A 429 -17.77 12.16 20.59
C LYS A 429 -18.67 10.93 20.62
N GLU A 430 -19.86 11.04 20.02
CA GLU A 430 -20.79 9.90 19.91
C GLU A 430 -20.20 8.79 19.02
N LYS A 431 -19.62 9.13 17.85
CA LYS A 431 -18.96 8.15 16.98
C LYS A 431 -17.77 7.47 17.66
N LYS A 432 -16.93 8.23 18.36
CA LYS A 432 -15.79 7.70 19.12
C LYS A 432 -16.22 6.87 20.34
N ALA A 433 -17.34 7.23 20.97
CA ALA A 433 -17.94 6.45 22.06
C ALA A 433 -18.49 5.12 21.52
N VAL A 434 -19.13 5.11 20.36
CA VAL A 434 -19.64 3.91 19.68
C VAL A 434 -18.48 2.99 19.28
N GLU A 435 -17.43 3.53 18.63
CA GLU A 435 -16.23 2.74 18.27
C GLU A 435 -15.49 2.17 19.50
N ALA A 436 -15.45 2.94 20.60
CA ALA A 436 -14.86 2.47 21.86
C ALA A 436 -15.71 1.39 22.52
N GLN A 437 -17.05 1.47 22.41
CA GLN A 437 -17.97 0.44 22.87
C GLN A 437 -17.85 -0.83 22.01
N GLU A 438 -17.78 -0.71 20.70
CA GLU A 438 -17.55 -1.85 19.80
C GLU A 438 -16.23 -2.57 20.08
N ARG A 439 -15.14 -1.82 20.32
CA ARG A 439 -13.84 -2.41 20.70
C ARG A 439 -13.94 -3.15 22.06
N LYS A 440 -14.61 -2.55 23.04
CA LYS A 440 -14.82 -3.19 24.35
C LYS A 440 -15.66 -4.47 24.20
N ARG A 441 -16.71 -4.42 23.37
CA ARG A 441 -17.57 -5.57 23.04
C ARG A 441 -16.76 -6.69 22.37
N LYS A 442 -15.99 -6.40 21.33
CA LYS A 442 -15.14 -7.40 20.66
C LYS A 442 -14.12 -8.03 21.61
N ASN A 443 -13.44 -7.21 22.43
CA ASN A 443 -12.50 -7.74 23.41
C ASN A 443 -13.18 -8.57 24.51
N ARG A 444 -14.44 -8.27 24.85
CA ARG A 444 -15.20 -9.08 25.81
C ARG A 444 -15.64 -10.42 25.21
N ILE A 445 -16.07 -10.41 23.94
CA ILE A 445 -16.39 -11.66 23.21
C ILE A 445 -15.20 -12.61 23.21
N ILE A 446 -14.00 -12.14 22.83
CA ILE A 446 -12.78 -12.95 22.82
C ILE A 446 -12.50 -13.55 24.20
N LYS A 447 -12.65 -12.77 25.27
CA LYS A 447 -12.44 -13.27 26.63
C LYS A 447 -13.46 -14.31 27.05
N VAL A 448 -14.74 -14.10 26.71
CA VAL A 448 -15.80 -15.06 27.02
C VAL A 448 -15.56 -16.36 26.25
N GLU A 449 -15.12 -16.31 24.99
CA GLU A 449 -14.76 -17.49 24.21
C GLU A 449 -13.57 -18.26 24.82
N GLU A 450 -12.55 -17.55 25.33
CA GLU A 450 -11.43 -18.17 26.05
C GLU A 450 -11.89 -18.82 27.37
N GLU A 451 -12.80 -18.17 28.11
CA GLU A 451 -13.35 -18.69 29.36
C GLU A 451 -14.22 -19.94 29.11
N ILE A 452 -15.04 -19.93 28.04
CA ILE A 452 -15.84 -21.10 27.62
C ILE A 452 -14.92 -22.29 27.29
N SER A 453 -13.89 -22.05 26.42
CA SER A 453 -12.94 -23.11 26.04
C SER A 453 -12.23 -23.73 27.26
N ASN A 454 -11.81 -22.91 28.21
CA ASN A 454 -11.14 -23.36 29.43
C ASN A 454 -12.10 -24.22 30.33
N ILE A 455 -13.38 -23.86 30.40
CA ILE A 455 -14.35 -24.61 31.19
C ILE A 455 -14.68 -25.95 30.50
N GLU A 456 -14.83 -25.95 29.18
CA GLU A 456 -15.05 -27.18 28.41
C GLU A 456 -13.89 -28.17 28.54
N GLU A 457 -12.64 -27.70 28.48
CA GLU A 457 -11.47 -28.54 28.71
C GLU A 457 -11.47 -29.16 30.14
N ARG A 458 -11.88 -28.38 31.13
CA ARG A 458 -11.93 -28.86 32.51
C ARG A 458 -13.07 -29.87 32.70
N ILE A 459 -14.24 -29.68 32.11
CA ILE A 459 -15.32 -30.65 32.14
C ILE A 459 -14.85 -31.95 31.51
N LYS A 460 -14.25 -31.91 30.34
CA LYS A 460 -13.69 -33.07 29.64
C LYS A 460 -12.65 -33.82 30.49
N SER A 461 -11.77 -33.07 31.15
CA SER A 461 -10.76 -33.64 32.07
C SER A 461 -11.42 -34.39 33.22
N TYR A 462 -12.49 -33.85 33.83
CA TYR A 462 -13.22 -34.53 34.90
C TYR A 462 -14.03 -35.74 34.40
N GLU A 463 -14.58 -35.70 33.21
CA GLU A 463 -15.25 -36.84 32.56
C GLU A 463 -14.25 -37.96 32.26
N GLU A 464 -13.06 -37.65 31.77
CA GLU A 464 -12.00 -38.62 31.54
C GLU A 464 -11.50 -39.25 32.87
N GLU A 465 -11.43 -38.45 33.95
CA GLU A 465 -11.07 -38.98 35.27
C GLU A 465 -12.15 -39.88 35.88
N MET A 466 -13.43 -39.58 35.63
CA MET A 466 -14.53 -40.45 36.03
C MET A 466 -14.50 -41.82 35.35
N GLN A 467 -14.00 -41.91 34.11
CA GLN A 467 -13.94 -43.15 33.33
C GLN A 467 -12.76 -44.08 33.74
N LYS A 468 -11.83 -43.62 34.57
CA LYS A 468 -10.72 -44.48 35.05
C LYS A 468 -11.24 -45.58 35.98
N GLU A 469 -10.79 -46.83 35.81
CA GLU A 469 -11.24 -48.00 36.57
C GLU A 469 -11.19 -47.81 38.10
N GLU A 470 -10.21 -47.02 38.59
CA GLU A 470 -10.06 -46.70 40.01
C GLU A 470 -11.14 -45.79 40.58
N ASN A 471 -11.80 -44.98 39.75
CA ASN A 471 -12.82 -44.02 40.16
C ASN A 471 -14.25 -44.52 39.90
N VAL A 472 -14.45 -45.43 38.95
CA VAL A 472 -15.74 -46.03 38.59
C VAL A 472 -16.31 -46.87 39.76
N THR A 473 -15.46 -47.46 40.61
CA THR A 473 -15.86 -48.29 41.76
C THR A 473 -16.06 -47.49 43.04
N ASN A 474 -15.70 -46.20 43.08
CA ASN A 474 -15.79 -45.37 44.28
C ASN A 474 -16.92 -44.34 44.16
N TYR A 475 -18.06 -44.65 44.75
CA TYR A 475 -19.30 -43.85 44.71
C TYR A 475 -19.10 -42.41 45.24
N GLU A 476 -18.32 -42.20 46.30
CA GLU A 476 -18.09 -40.87 46.88
C GLU A 476 -17.31 -39.96 45.94
N LYS A 477 -16.28 -40.48 45.25
CA LYS A 477 -15.52 -39.72 44.25
C LYS A 477 -16.35 -39.42 43.00
N ALA A 478 -17.17 -40.34 42.54
CA ALA A 478 -18.06 -40.13 41.40
C ALA A 478 -19.08 -39.02 41.68
N LEU A 479 -19.60 -38.95 42.93
CA LEU A 479 -20.48 -37.88 43.36
C LEU A 479 -19.77 -36.52 43.38
N GLU A 480 -18.53 -36.46 43.88
CA GLU A 480 -17.72 -35.24 43.93
C GLU A 480 -17.41 -34.70 42.51
N PHE A 481 -17.06 -35.59 41.58
CA PHE A 481 -16.84 -35.18 40.19
C PHE A 481 -18.13 -34.70 39.50
N THR A 482 -19.25 -35.37 39.78
CA THR A 482 -20.57 -34.97 39.26
C THR A 482 -20.97 -33.56 39.76
N GLU A 483 -20.74 -33.27 41.04
CA GLU A 483 -21.03 -31.94 41.59
C GLU A 483 -20.14 -30.86 40.96
N LYS A 484 -18.86 -31.16 40.75
CA LYS A 484 -17.92 -30.25 40.08
C LYS A 484 -18.31 -29.99 38.61
N ILE A 485 -18.69 -31.01 37.87
CA ILE A 485 -19.17 -30.91 36.49
C ILE A 485 -20.45 -30.08 36.42
N ASN A 486 -21.41 -30.33 37.33
CA ASN A 486 -22.65 -29.56 37.39
C ASN A 486 -22.43 -28.10 37.71
N GLY A 487 -21.48 -27.77 38.60
CA GLY A 487 -21.09 -26.40 38.89
C GLY A 487 -20.41 -25.70 37.69
N LEU A 488 -19.59 -26.42 36.93
CA LEU A 488 -18.97 -25.92 35.73
C LEU A 488 -19.97 -25.71 34.57
N ASN A 489 -20.94 -26.62 34.43
CA ASN A 489 -22.02 -26.52 33.44
C ASN A 489 -22.91 -25.30 33.69
N ALA A 490 -23.25 -25.02 34.96
CA ALA A 490 -24.00 -23.79 35.31
C ALA A 490 -23.25 -22.51 34.96
N ASN A 491 -21.91 -22.50 35.16
CA ASN A 491 -21.07 -21.39 34.74
C ASN A 491 -20.97 -21.28 33.21
N LEU A 492 -20.96 -22.41 32.50
CA LEU A 492 -20.92 -22.49 31.06
C LEU A 492 -22.21 -21.93 30.44
N GLU A 493 -23.38 -22.27 30.99
CA GLU A 493 -24.66 -21.69 30.57
C GLU A 493 -24.68 -20.17 30.71
N ALA A 494 -24.22 -19.63 31.83
CA ALA A 494 -24.16 -18.19 32.04
C ALA A 494 -23.22 -17.49 31.06
N LEU A 495 -22.07 -18.10 30.70
CA LEU A 495 -21.13 -17.56 29.70
C LEU A 495 -21.72 -17.65 28.29
N TYR A 496 -22.46 -18.68 27.95
CA TYR A 496 -23.15 -18.75 26.65
C TYR A 496 -24.25 -17.70 26.53
N GLU A 497 -25.04 -17.47 27.62
CA GLU A 497 -26.01 -16.36 27.63
C GLU A 497 -25.32 -14.99 27.42
N GLU A 498 -24.19 -14.74 28.11
CA GLU A 498 -23.42 -13.52 27.93
C GLU A 498 -22.88 -13.44 26.49
N TRP A 499 -22.36 -14.51 25.91
CA TRP A 499 -21.87 -14.59 24.54
C TRP A 499 -22.99 -14.32 23.52
N GLU A 500 -24.20 -14.90 23.73
CA GLU A 500 -25.36 -14.61 22.88
C GLU A 500 -25.79 -13.14 22.97
N GLU A 501 -25.84 -12.56 24.17
CA GLU A 501 -26.17 -11.14 24.34
C GLU A 501 -25.15 -10.23 23.65
N LEU A 502 -23.88 -10.56 23.76
CA LEU A 502 -22.81 -9.83 23.09
C LEU A 502 -22.82 -10.00 21.57
N ASN A 503 -23.37 -11.07 21.01
CA ASN A 503 -23.49 -11.31 19.57
C ASN A 503 -24.85 -10.91 18.98
N LYS A 504 -25.87 -10.60 19.77
CA LYS A 504 -27.11 -10.02 19.25
C LYS A 504 -26.81 -8.64 18.65
N THR A 505 -26.86 -8.57 17.32
CA THR A 505 -26.87 -7.32 16.56
C THR A 505 -28.30 -6.80 16.54
N GLU A 506 -28.51 -5.56 17.00
CA GLU A 506 -29.69 -4.79 16.61
C GLU A 506 -29.56 -4.29 15.18
#